data_fe8aa2817b47688068cb97e3f393cede
#
_entry.id   fe8aa2817b47688068cb97e3f393cede
#
_cell.length_a   1.000
_cell.length_b   1.000
_cell.length_c   1.000
_cell.angle_alpha   90.00
_cell.angle_beta   90.00
_cell.angle_gamma   90.00
#
_symmetry.space_group_name_H-M   'P 1'
#
loop_
_entity.id
_entity.type
_entity.pdbx_description
1 polymer ?
#
loop_
_entity_poly.entity_id
_entity_poly.type
_entity_poly.pdbx_seq_one_letter_code
_entity_poly.pdbx_strand_id
1 'polypeptide(L)'
;QKLYNTKITELIVEHYNFKENKNLEKTDGKKKTTIKIPKLSDANLAGTKRSKECTLILTEGDSAKTMAIAGLSIVGRDTYGVFPLRGKVLNVRDAGSNEILKNSEVSNIKQIMGLQFNKQYNEKDFEKSTDWPLRYGKIMLMTDQDLDGTHIKGLVINLFDCLWPSLLDNGFICSMITPIIKAKKKNKEQIFYTQQDFEKWNSENNAPGWSIKYYKGLGTSTTNEAKEYFRKLKIINYIRPEQEVEETDTKLPVKTHLKNKIVLAFKKDLADDRKKWLSDYDRSKIADYSKKQLDYNEFI
;
A
#
# COMPACT_ATOMS: atom_id res chain seq x y z
N GLN A 1 -36.57 11.03 22.56
CA GLN A 1 -35.27 11.53 23.11
C GLN A 1 -34.79 10.80 24.38
N LYS A 2 -35.72 10.34 25.29
CA LYS A 2 -35.33 9.60 26.51
C LYS A 2 -34.78 8.18 26.31
N LEU A 3 -35.08 7.53 25.17
CA LEU A 3 -34.60 6.16 24.86
C LEU A 3 -33.15 6.13 24.36
N TYR A 4 -32.62 7.22 23.82
CA TYR A 4 -31.26 7.30 23.26
C TYR A 4 -30.14 7.30 24.32
N ASN A 5 -30.45 7.58 25.58
CA ASN A 5 -29.50 7.65 26.69
C ASN A 5 -29.67 6.52 27.72
N THR A 6 -30.24 5.39 27.31
CA THR A 6 -30.42 4.26 28.23
C THR A 6 -29.34 3.20 28.00
N LYS A 7 -28.95 2.52 29.08
CA LYS A 7 -28.03 1.38 29.08
C LYS A 7 -28.42 0.30 28.04
N ILE A 8 -29.69 0.28 27.62
CA ILE A 8 -30.24 -0.62 26.60
C ILE A 8 -29.70 -0.28 25.21
N THR A 9 -29.61 1.01 24.85
CA THR A 9 -29.06 1.43 23.54
C THR A 9 -27.57 1.12 23.45
N GLU A 10 -26.82 1.28 24.54
CA GLU A 10 -25.42 0.90 24.60
C GLU A 10 -25.25 -0.62 24.40
N LEU A 11 -26.03 -1.44 25.10
CA LEU A 11 -26.03 -2.89 24.94
C LEU A 11 -26.42 -3.35 23.53
N ILE A 12 -27.38 -2.69 22.89
CA ILE A 12 -27.78 -2.99 21.50
C ILE A 12 -26.63 -2.68 20.55
N VAL A 13 -25.96 -1.53 20.70
CA VAL A 13 -24.81 -1.13 19.89
C VAL A 13 -23.63 -2.09 20.11
N GLU A 14 -23.34 -2.44 21.36
CA GLU A 14 -22.30 -3.43 21.68
C GLU A 14 -22.60 -4.80 21.06
N HIS A 15 -23.83 -5.29 21.17
CA HIS A 15 -24.24 -6.56 20.57
C HIS A 15 -24.18 -6.52 19.04
N TYR A 16 -24.59 -5.41 18.43
CA TYR A 16 -24.49 -5.21 16.99
C TYR A 16 -23.02 -5.23 16.55
N ASN A 17 -22.15 -4.45 17.20
CA ASN A 17 -20.73 -4.41 16.92
C ASN A 17 -20.06 -5.78 17.11
N PHE A 18 -20.42 -6.51 18.17
CA PHE A 18 -19.93 -7.87 18.39
C PHE A 18 -20.32 -8.82 17.24
N LYS A 19 -21.57 -8.77 16.79
CA LYS A 19 -22.05 -9.58 15.67
C LYS A 19 -21.37 -9.21 14.34
N GLU A 20 -21.17 -7.93 14.09
CA GLU A 20 -20.47 -7.42 12.92
C GLU A 20 -18.99 -7.88 12.93
N ASN A 21 -18.30 -7.74 14.05
CA ASN A 21 -16.91 -8.18 14.20
C ASN A 21 -16.77 -9.68 13.96
N LYS A 22 -17.66 -10.49 14.54
CA LYS A 22 -17.70 -11.95 14.33
C LYS A 22 -17.95 -12.33 12.86
N ASN A 23 -18.68 -11.51 12.12
CA ASN A 23 -18.87 -11.72 10.69
C ASN A 23 -17.57 -11.42 9.91
N LEU A 24 -16.84 -10.37 10.26
CA LEU A 24 -15.55 -10.04 9.62
C LEU A 24 -14.49 -11.11 9.86
N GLU A 25 -14.52 -11.80 11.01
CA GLU A 25 -13.63 -12.92 11.31
C GLU A 25 -13.83 -14.13 10.38
N LYS A 26 -15.02 -14.28 9.75
CA LYS A 26 -15.29 -15.41 8.82
C LYS A 26 -14.36 -15.44 7.60
N THR A 27 -13.82 -14.29 7.20
CA THR A 27 -12.85 -14.18 6.10
C THR A 27 -11.40 -14.17 6.56
N ASP A 28 -11.14 -14.46 7.84
CA ASP A 28 -9.79 -14.43 8.40
C ASP A 28 -8.86 -15.41 7.72
N GLY A 29 -7.65 -14.91 7.46
CA GLY A 29 -6.56 -15.71 6.95
C GLY A 29 -5.94 -16.57 8.06
N LYS A 30 -5.22 -17.60 7.65
CA LYS A 30 -4.43 -18.47 8.54
C LYS A 30 -3.02 -18.62 7.98
N LYS A 31 -2.03 -18.77 8.85
CA LYS A 31 -0.66 -19.07 8.43
C LYS A 31 -0.57 -20.51 7.90
N LYS A 32 -1.12 -20.76 6.71
CA LYS A 32 -1.02 -22.04 5.99
C LYS A 32 0.09 -21.94 4.94
N THR A 33 0.80 -23.05 4.72
CA THR A 33 1.82 -23.13 3.66
C THR A 33 1.20 -23.15 2.27
N THR A 34 0.01 -23.73 2.13
CA THR A 34 -0.67 -23.84 0.83
C THR A 34 -2.06 -23.21 0.91
N ILE A 35 -2.37 -22.35 -0.03
CA ILE A 35 -3.70 -21.76 -0.23
C ILE A 35 -4.04 -21.80 -1.73
N LYS A 36 -5.34 -21.83 -2.02
CA LYS A 36 -5.83 -21.82 -3.41
C LYS A 36 -6.62 -20.53 -3.62
N ILE A 37 -5.95 -19.51 -4.16
CA ILE A 37 -6.59 -18.25 -4.56
C ILE A 37 -6.32 -18.05 -6.06
N PRO A 38 -7.35 -17.79 -6.86
CA PRO A 38 -7.19 -17.56 -8.29
C PRO A 38 -6.19 -16.43 -8.56
N LYS A 39 -5.35 -16.60 -9.57
CA LYS A 39 -4.34 -15.64 -10.00
C LYS A 39 -3.21 -15.37 -8.98
N LEU A 40 -3.19 -15.96 -7.81
CA LEU A 40 -2.04 -15.88 -6.91
C LEU A 40 -0.87 -16.71 -7.48
N SER A 41 0.29 -16.09 -7.59
CA SER A 41 1.58 -16.76 -7.74
C SER A 41 2.26 -16.70 -6.38
N ASP A 42 2.08 -17.75 -5.56
CA ASP A 42 2.52 -17.76 -4.17
C ASP A 42 4.05 -17.90 -4.06
N ALA A 43 4.65 -17.37 -2.99
CA ALA A 43 6.05 -17.62 -2.68
C ALA A 43 6.19 -19.03 -2.08
N ASN A 44 7.26 -19.75 -2.45
CA ASN A 44 7.48 -21.12 -1.95
C ASN A 44 7.60 -21.20 -0.42
N LEU A 45 8.16 -20.17 0.21
CA LEU A 45 8.36 -20.09 1.65
C LEU A 45 7.21 -19.38 2.40
N ALA A 46 6.15 -18.96 1.69
CA ALA A 46 4.99 -18.32 2.32
C ALA A 46 4.31 -19.28 3.31
N GLY A 47 4.01 -18.79 4.52
CA GLY A 47 3.37 -19.56 5.58
C GLY A 47 4.27 -20.58 6.29
N THR A 48 5.54 -20.71 5.90
CA THR A 48 6.55 -21.53 6.59
C THR A 48 7.17 -20.78 7.77
N LYS A 49 8.17 -21.36 8.43
CA LYS A 49 8.99 -20.69 9.47
C LYS A 49 9.77 -19.49 8.90
N ARG A 50 10.01 -19.46 7.58
CA ARG A 50 10.72 -18.38 6.88
C ARG A 50 9.79 -17.36 6.22
N SER A 51 8.50 -17.39 6.53
CA SER A 51 7.50 -16.50 5.93
C SER A 51 7.75 -15.01 6.18
N LYS A 52 8.48 -14.63 7.23
CA LYS A 52 8.89 -13.24 7.49
C LYS A 52 9.82 -12.70 6.39
N GLU A 53 10.60 -13.55 5.73
CA GLU A 53 11.46 -13.18 4.61
C GLU A 53 10.68 -12.94 3.32
N CYS A 54 9.41 -13.39 3.26
CA CYS A 54 8.61 -13.33 2.04
C CYS A 54 7.98 -11.95 1.84
N THR A 55 7.97 -11.49 0.58
CA THR A 55 7.32 -10.27 0.13
C THR A 55 6.19 -10.62 -0.85
N LEU A 56 4.98 -10.15 -0.58
CA LEU A 56 3.88 -10.21 -1.52
C LEU A 56 3.87 -8.97 -2.40
N ILE A 57 4.02 -9.14 -3.71
CA ILE A 57 3.90 -8.06 -4.68
C ILE A 57 2.42 -7.95 -5.06
N LEU A 58 1.79 -6.81 -4.74
CA LEU A 58 0.46 -6.46 -5.23
C LEU A 58 0.62 -5.60 -6.49
N THR A 59 0.09 -6.08 -7.61
CA THR A 59 0.22 -5.39 -8.90
C THR A 59 -1.09 -4.74 -9.32
N GLU A 60 -1.01 -3.67 -10.09
CA GLU A 60 -2.14 -3.05 -10.75
C GLU A 60 -2.56 -3.88 -11.97
N GLY A 61 -3.36 -4.93 -11.71
CA GLY A 61 -3.88 -5.79 -12.76
C GLY A 61 -2.90 -6.84 -13.33
N ASP A 62 -3.37 -7.54 -14.36
CA ASP A 62 -2.67 -8.69 -14.94
C ASP A 62 -1.44 -8.29 -15.76
N SER A 63 -1.44 -7.12 -16.40
CA SER A 63 -0.29 -6.62 -17.19
C SER A 63 0.93 -6.40 -16.30
N ALA A 64 0.75 -5.72 -15.17
CA ALA A 64 1.80 -5.50 -14.20
C ALA A 64 2.23 -6.81 -13.53
N LYS A 65 1.30 -7.77 -13.33
CA LYS A 65 1.64 -9.13 -12.86
C LYS A 65 2.61 -9.83 -13.80
N THR A 66 2.39 -9.75 -15.10
CA THR A 66 3.30 -10.37 -16.10
C THR A 66 4.71 -9.83 -15.96
N MET A 67 4.85 -8.52 -15.77
CA MET A 67 6.12 -7.86 -15.53
C MET A 67 6.76 -8.33 -14.20
N ALA A 68 5.97 -8.41 -13.12
CA ALA A 68 6.45 -8.92 -11.83
C ALA A 68 6.95 -10.36 -11.95
N ILE A 69 6.21 -11.24 -12.63
CA ILE A 69 6.62 -12.64 -12.87
C ILE A 69 7.95 -12.73 -13.64
N ALA A 70 8.16 -11.85 -14.64
CA ALA A 70 9.44 -11.77 -15.34
C ALA A 70 10.59 -11.37 -14.39
N GLY A 71 10.32 -10.46 -13.46
CA GLY A 71 11.26 -10.04 -12.41
C GLY A 71 11.59 -11.14 -11.40
N LEU A 72 10.65 -12.04 -11.11
CA LEU A 72 10.91 -13.18 -10.20
C LEU A 72 12.03 -14.09 -10.69
N SER A 73 12.35 -14.11 -12.00
CA SER A 73 13.52 -14.83 -12.51
C SER A 73 14.86 -14.30 -11.96
N ILE A 74 14.87 -13.09 -11.39
CA ILE A 74 16.06 -12.43 -10.83
C ILE A 74 16.12 -12.61 -9.31
N VAL A 75 14.99 -12.34 -8.62
CA VAL A 75 14.94 -12.36 -7.14
C VAL A 75 14.51 -13.70 -6.56
N GLY A 76 14.04 -14.61 -7.42
CA GLY A 76 13.61 -15.94 -7.04
C GLY A 76 12.13 -16.00 -6.62
N ARG A 77 11.58 -17.24 -6.65
CA ARG A 77 10.20 -17.54 -6.23
C ARG A 77 10.10 -17.99 -4.77
N ASP A 78 11.21 -18.16 -4.10
CA ASP A 78 11.19 -18.64 -2.73
C ASP A 78 10.60 -17.60 -1.78
N THR A 79 11.01 -16.35 -1.93
CA THR A 79 10.63 -15.26 -1.03
C THR A 79 9.70 -14.23 -1.66
N TYR A 80 9.36 -14.34 -2.95
CA TYR A 80 8.47 -13.38 -3.60
C TYR A 80 7.24 -14.06 -4.18
N GLY A 81 6.04 -13.58 -3.75
CA GLY A 81 4.77 -13.92 -4.37
C GLY A 81 4.18 -12.73 -5.12
N VAL A 82 3.24 -12.98 -6.03
CA VAL A 82 2.59 -11.95 -6.84
C VAL A 82 1.08 -12.17 -6.87
N PHE A 83 0.31 -11.12 -6.59
CA PHE A 83 -1.14 -11.12 -6.70
C PHE A 83 -1.61 -9.85 -7.42
N PRO A 84 -2.38 -9.98 -8.54
CA PRO A 84 -2.92 -8.84 -9.27
C PRO A 84 -4.22 -8.36 -8.63
N LEU A 85 -4.30 -7.07 -8.32
CA LEU A 85 -5.52 -6.41 -7.91
C LEU A 85 -6.48 -6.26 -9.12
N ARG A 86 -7.78 -6.33 -8.88
CA ARG A 86 -8.82 -6.10 -9.90
C ARG A 86 -9.28 -4.64 -9.89
N GLY A 87 -8.38 -3.72 -10.22
CA GLY A 87 -8.64 -2.28 -10.15
C GLY A 87 -8.45 -1.71 -8.74
N LYS A 88 -9.20 -0.65 -8.44
CA LYS A 88 -9.10 0.07 -7.17
C LYS A 88 -9.67 -0.76 -6.01
N VAL A 89 -8.90 -0.86 -4.93
CA VAL A 89 -9.33 -1.52 -3.69
C VAL A 89 -10.46 -0.73 -3.05
N LEU A 90 -11.35 -1.40 -2.31
CA LEU A 90 -12.43 -0.76 -1.57
C LEU A 90 -11.87 0.29 -0.59
N ASN A 91 -12.44 1.49 -0.59
CA ASN A 91 -12.22 2.43 0.50
C ASN A 91 -12.98 1.94 1.74
N VAL A 92 -12.24 1.35 2.67
CA VAL A 92 -12.82 0.71 3.87
C VAL A 92 -13.11 1.68 5.01
N ARG A 93 -12.68 2.94 4.90
CA ARG A 93 -12.75 3.90 6.03
C ARG A 93 -14.18 4.15 6.52
N ASP A 94 -15.12 4.24 5.58
CA ASP A 94 -16.53 4.44 5.91
C ASP A 94 -17.41 3.28 5.38
N ALA A 95 -16.79 2.17 4.99
CA ALA A 95 -17.50 0.98 4.52
C ALA A 95 -18.08 0.20 5.69
N GLY A 96 -19.30 -0.26 5.55
CA GLY A 96 -19.92 -1.15 6.53
C GLY A 96 -19.26 -2.54 6.53
N SER A 97 -19.31 -3.24 7.66
CA SER A 97 -18.71 -4.58 7.82
C SER A 97 -19.18 -5.58 6.76
N ASN A 98 -20.45 -5.51 6.35
CA ASN A 98 -21.00 -6.35 5.29
C ASN A 98 -20.41 -6.04 3.91
N GLU A 99 -20.08 -4.80 3.63
CA GLU A 99 -19.43 -4.39 2.39
C GLU A 99 -17.99 -4.89 2.34
N ILE A 100 -17.25 -4.73 3.44
CA ILE A 100 -15.88 -5.24 3.61
C ILE A 100 -15.87 -6.77 3.46
N LEU A 101 -16.81 -7.48 4.10
CA LEU A 101 -16.92 -8.94 4.05
C LEU A 101 -17.17 -9.46 2.64
N LYS A 102 -18.03 -8.78 1.86
CA LYS A 102 -18.38 -9.17 0.48
C LYS A 102 -17.30 -8.78 -0.53
N ASN A 103 -16.36 -7.92 -0.16
CA ASN A 103 -15.31 -7.48 -1.07
C ASN A 103 -14.27 -8.57 -1.28
N SER A 104 -14.19 -9.10 -2.49
CA SER A 104 -13.29 -10.21 -2.83
C SER A 104 -11.81 -9.84 -2.72
N GLU A 105 -11.44 -8.60 -3.07
CA GLU A 105 -10.03 -8.16 -3.01
C GLU A 105 -9.54 -8.07 -1.56
N VAL A 106 -10.34 -7.47 -0.67
CA VAL A 106 -10.02 -7.42 0.77
C VAL A 106 -9.94 -8.82 1.35
N SER A 107 -10.90 -9.70 1.02
CA SER A 107 -10.90 -11.09 1.46
C SER A 107 -9.68 -11.86 0.96
N ASN A 108 -9.31 -11.69 -0.32
CA ASN A 108 -8.12 -12.31 -0.89
C ASN A 108 -6.84 -11.84 -0.21
N ILE A 109 -6.67 -10.53 0.00
CA ILE A 109 -5.50 -9.98 0.72
C ILE A 109 -5.42 -10.56 2.14
N LYS A 110 -6.53 -10.60 2.88
CA LYS A 110 -6.59 -11.23 4.22
C LYS A 110 -6.11 -12.69 4.19
N GLN A 111 -6.63 -13.49 3.28
CA GLN A 111 -6.29 -14.91 3.16
C GLN A 111 -4.85 -15.12 2.69
N ILE A 112 -4.38 -14.37 1.69
CA ILE A 112 -3.02 -14.47 1.17
C ILE A 112 -2.00 -14.13 2.26
N MET A 113 -2.24 -13.08 3.00
CA MET A 113 -1.35 -12.62 4.06
C MET A 113 -1.47 -13.43 5.36
N GLY A 114 -2.60 -14.09 5.59
CA GLY A 114 -2.93 -14.74 6.86
C GLY A 114 -3.41 -13.75 7.93
N LEU A 115 -3.95 -12.60 7.53
CA LEU A 115 -4.43 -11.55 8.43
C LEU A 115 -5.70 -11.96 9.16
N GLN A 116 -5.81 -11.56 10.42
CA GLN A 116 -6.97 -11.77 11.26
C GLN A 116 -7.58 -10.43 11.65
N PHE A 117 -8.91 -10.34 11.60
CA PHE A 117 -9.62 -9.13 11.99
C PHE A 117 -9.44 -8.85 13.48
N ASN A 118 -9.37 -7.60 13.89
CA ASN A 118 -9.11 -7.15 15.28
C ASN A 118 -7.81 -7.64 15.92
N LYS A 119 -6.93 -8.33 15.20
CA LYS A 119 -5.63 -8.71 15.73
C LYS A 119 -4.63 -7.57 15.60
N GLN A 120 -4.04 -7.19 16.72
CA GLN A 120 -2.88 -6.32 16.76
C GLN A 120 -1.61 -7.16 16.58
N TYR A 121 -0.71 -6.67 15.75
CA TYR A 121 0.60 -7.26 15.50
C TYR A 121 1.64 -6.41 16.23
N ASN A 122 2.09 -6.89 17.39
CA ASN A 122 2.94 -6.14 18.31
C ASN A 122 4.43 -6.27 17.92
N GLU A 123 5.29 -5.43 18.50
CA GLU A 123 6.74 -5.46 18.29
C GLU A 123 7.33 -6.86 18.49
N LYS A 124 6.86 -7.61 19.50
CA LYS A 124 7.29 -9.00 19.75
C LYS A 124 7.08 -9.94 18.56
N ASP A 125 6.03 -9.71 17.76
CA ASP A 125 5.77 -10.48 16.54
C ASP A 125 6.84 -10.19 15.48
N PHE A 126 7.50 -9.02 15.55
CA PHE A 126 8.54 -8.60 14.61
C PHE A 126 9.97 -8.99 15.03
N GLU A 127 10.19 -9.28 16.32
CA GLU A 127 11.54 -9.61 16.83
C GLU A 127 12.02 -10.98 16.36
N LYS A 128 11.17 -12.02 16.44
CA LYS A 128 11.53 -13.40 16.13
C LYS A 128 10.98 -13.84 14.77
N SER A 129 11.87 -14.19 13.85
CA SER A 129 11.46 -14.64 12.53
C SER A 129 10.70 -15.98 12.55
N THR A 130 10.97 -16.86 13.51
CA THR A 130 10.33 -18.18 13.64
C THR A 130 8.88 -18.11 14.09
N ASP A 131 8.51 -17.09 14.87
CA ASP A 131 7.18 -16.91 15.45
C ASP A 131 6.30 -15.93 14.67
N TRP A 132 6.79 -15.46 13.51
CA TRP A 132 6.07 -14.55 12.64
C TRP A 132 4.68 -15.09 12.28
N PRO A 133 3.57 -14.37 12.61
CA PRO A 133 2.22 -14.93 12.54
C PRO A 133 1.60 -14.94 11.15
N LEU A 134 2.18 -14.22 10.19
CA LEU A 134 1.64 -14.05 8.85
C LEU A 134 2.33 -14.95 7.81
N ARG A 135 1.71 -15.09 6.63
CA ARG A 135 2.28 -15.85 5.53
C ARG A 135 3.37 -15.10 4.77
N TYR A 136 3.39 -13.78 4.88
CA TYR A 136 4.39 -12.88 4.29
C TYR A 136 4.86 -11.88 5.33
N GLY A 137 6.11 -11.45 5.22
CA GLY A 137 6.70 -10.43 6.10
C GLY A 137 6.47 -9.00 5.62
N LYS A 138 6.10 -8.81 4.33
CA LYS A 138 5.94 -7.47 3.72
C LYS A 138 5.01 -7.52 2.53
N ILE A 139 4.38 -6.37 2.25
CA ILE A 139 3.69 -6.09 1.00
C ILE A 139 4.49 -5.08 0.20
N MET A 140 4.70 -5.35 -1.08
CA MET A 140 5.30 -4.42 -2.03
C MET A 140 4.28 -4.05 -3.11
N LEU A 141 3.95 -2.77 -3.21
CA LEU A 141 3.04 -2.24 -4.22
C LEU A 141 3.80 -2.00 -5.53
N MET A 142 3.29 -2.53 -6.61
CA MET A 142 3.83 -2.37 -7.96
C MET A 142 2.71 -1.87 -8.87
N THR A 143 2.59 -0.55 -8.97
CA THR A 143 1.58 0.16 -9.74
C THR A 143 2.25 1.11 -10.72
N ASP A 144 1.51 1.60 -11.69
CA ASP A 144 1.98 2.65 -12.59
C ASP A 144 2.35 3.92 -11.81
N GLN A 145 3.27 4.72 -12.35
CA GLN A 145 3.69 5.98 -11.73
C GLN A 145 2.78 7.14 -12.19
N ASP A 146 1.49 6.93 -12.14
CA ASP A 146 0.44 7.88 -12.48
C ASP A 146 -0.53 8.12 -11.32
N LEU A 147 -1.57 8.92 -11.56
CA LEU A 147 -2.57 9.25 -10.54
C LEU A 147 -3.39 8.04 -10.10
N ASP A 148 -3.71 7.12 -11.00
CA ASP A 148 -4.49 5.92 -10.68
C ASP A 148 -3.65 4.95 -9.84
N GLY A 149 -2.39 4.71 -10.21
CA GLY A 149 -1.47 3.91 -9.43
C GLY A 149 -1.19 4.52 -8.05
N THR A 150 -1.09 5.85 -7.95
CA THR A 150 -0.97 6.56 -6.67
C THR A 150 -2.23 6.38 -5.82
N HIS A 151 -3.42 6.46 -6.44
CA HIS A 151 -4.68 6.21 -5.75
C HIS A 151 -4.77 4.77 -5.21
N ILE A 152 -4.36 3.77 -5.99
CA ILE A 152 -4.32 2.37 -5.55
C ILE A 152 -3.39 2.20 -4.35
N LYS A 153 -2.20 2.81 -4.37
CA LYS A 153 -1.28 2.82 -3.21
C LYS A 153 -1.96 3.40 -1.97
N GLY A 154 -2.59 4.57 -2.11
CA GLY A 154 -3.32 5.23 -1.02
C GLY A 154 -4.45 4.36 -0.46
N LEU A 155 -5.24 3.69 -1.31
CA LEU A 155 -6.32 2.79 -0.87
C LEU A 155 -5.78 1.57 -0.11
N VAL A 156 -4.65 0.98 -0.52
CA VAL A 156 -4.03 -0.13 0.22
C VAL A 156 -3.49 0.36 1.57
N ILE A 157 -2.81 1.50 1.62
CA ILE A 157 -2.35 2.09 2.89
C ILE A 157 -3.56 2.37 3.80
N ASN A 158 -4.64 2.96 3.26
CA ASN A 158 -5.88 3.21 3.99
C ASN A 158 -6.53 1.92 4.54
N LEU A 159 -6.49 0.83 3.77
CA LEU A 159 -6.98 -0.48 4.22
C LEU A 159 -6.23 -0.94 5.48
N PHE A 160 -4.91 -0.82 5.48
CA PHE A 160 -4.07 -1.23 6.62
C PHE A 160 -4.17 -0.25 7.78
N ASP A 161 -4.28 1.06 7.52
CA ASP A 161 -4.50 2.08 8.55
C ASP A 161 -5.81 1.87 9.31
N CYS A 162 -6.86 1.43 8.62
CA CYS A 162 -8.16 1.15 9.24
C CYS A 162 -8.20 -0.18 9.98
N LEU A 163 -7.62 -1.26 9.42
CA LEU A 163 -7.85 -2.62 9.93
C LEU A 163 -6.65 -3.20 10.69
N TRP A 164 -5.43 -2.79 10.37
CA TRP A 164 -4.19 -3.30 10.99
C TRP A 164 -3.11 -2.22 11.13
N PRO A 165 -3.40 -1.12 11.86
CA PRO A 165 -2.49 0.02 11.95
C PRO A 165 -1.10 -0.35 12.47
N SER A 166 -1.00 -1.32 13.39
CA SER A 166 0.28 -1.79 13.94
C SER A 166 1.25 -2.35 12.89
N LEU A 167 0.76 -2.84 11.74
CA LEU A 167 1.62 -3.26 10.64
C LEU A 167 2.27 -2.08 9.93
N LEU A 168 1.56 -0.95 9.80
CA LEU A 168 2.13 0.28 9.20
C LEU A 168 3.24 0.86 10.07
N ASP A 169 3.09 0.83 11.39
CA ASP A 169 4.08 1.32 12.33
C ASP A 169 5.44 0.62 12.16
N ASN A 170 5.42 -0.60 11.63
CA ASN A 170 6.60 -1.44 11.40
C ASN A 170 7.06 -1.49 9.92
N GLY A 171 6.62 -0.56 9.08
CA GLY A 171 7.05 -0.48 7.68
C GLY A 171 6.68 -1.70 6.84
N PHE A 172 5.53 -2.31 7.13
CA PHE A 172 5.05 -3.52 6.47
C PHE A 172 4.68 -3.32 5.00
N ILE A 173 4.39 -2.08 4.59
CA ILE A 173 4.05 -1.72 3.21
C ILE A 173 5.18 -0.92 2.60
N CYS A 174 5.57 -1.31 1.40
CA CYS A 174 6.50 -0.55 0.56
C CYS A 174 5.99 -0.46 -0.88
N SER A 175 6.57 0.43 -1.65
CA SER A 175 6.38 0.49 -3.11
C SER A 175 7.68 0.26 -3.85
N MET A 176 7.58 -0.44 -4.94
CA MET A 176 8.62 -0.47 -5.96
C MET A 176 8.52 0.79 -6.81
N ILE A 177 9.63 1.51 -6.93
CA ILE A 177 9.70 2.72 -7.75
C ILE A 177 10.36 2.37 -9.08
N THR A 178 9.59 2.53 -10.15
CA THR A 178 10.05 2.31 -11.53
C THR A 178 10.36 3.64 -12.21
N PRO A 179 11.31 3.66 -13.16
CA PRO A 179 11.60 4.85 -13.93
C PRO A 179 10.39 5.34 -14.73
N ILE A 180 10.23 6.66 -14.82
CA ILE A 180 9.27 7.29 -15.74
C ILE A 180 9.93 7.76 -17.04
N ILE A 181 11.24 8.04 -17.00
CA ILE A 181 12.00 8.46 -18.17
C ILE A 181 13.38 7.80 -18.15
N LYS A 182 13.83 7.33 -19.30
CA LYS A 182 15.21 6.94 -19.56
C LYS A 182 15.77 7.73 -20.74
N ALA A 183 16.93 8.33 -20.56
CA ALA A 183 17.67 9.00 -21.62
C ALA A 183 18.94 8.20 -21.94
N LYS A 184 19.18 7.89 -23.22
CA LYS A 184 20.34 7.12 -23.68
C LYS A 184 21.12 7.87 -24.75
N LYS A 185 22.45 7.88 -24.59
CA LYS A 185 23.39 8.42 -25.61
C LYS A 185 24.63 7.55 -25.67
N LYS A 186 24.77 6.76 -26.75
CA LYS A 186 25.83 5.74 -26.87
C LYS A 186 25.82 4.80 -25.63
N ASN A 187 26.91 4.79 -24.84
CA ASN A 187 27.06 3.95 -23.65
C ASN A 187 26.63 4.63 -22.33
N LYS A 188 26.10 5.86 -22.41
CA LYS A 188 25.61 6.58 -21.24
C LYS A 188 24.09 6.41 -21.10
N GLU A 189 23.62 6.15 -19.91
CA GLU A 189 22.22 6.09 -19.56
C GLU A 189 21.94 6.97 -18.35
N GLN A 190 20.85 7.74 -18.41
CA GLN A 190 20.30 8.51 -17.29
C GLN A 190 18.87 8.04 -17.05
N ILE A 191 18.55 7.84 -15.79
CA ILE A 191 17.24 7.31 -15.34
C ILE A 191 16.60 8.34 -14.42
N PHE A 192 15.36 8.69 -14.72
CA PHE A 192 14.59 9.67 -13.93
C PHE A 192 13.33 9.02 -13.37
N TYR A 193 13.07 9.31 -12.11
CA TYR A 193 11.92 8.81 -11.35
C TYR A 193 10.85 9.89 -11.16
N THR A 194 11.19 11.16 -11.46
CA THR A 194 10.27 12.30 -11.46
C THR A 194 10.43 13.09 -12.75
N GLN A 195 9.37 13.76 -13.16
CA GLN A 195 9.39 14.66 -14.32
C GLN A 195 10.31 15.86 -14.04
N GLN A 196 10.32 16.37 -12.81
CA GLN A 196 11.15 17.52 -12.42
C GLN A 196 12.64 17.22 -12.53
N ASP A 197 13.09 16.03 -12.09
CA ASP A 197 14.49 15.63 -12.22
C ASP A 197 14.93 15.60 -13.70
N PHE A 198 14.05 15.12 -14.57
CA PHE A 198 14.31 15.10 -16.00
C PHE A 198 14.37 16.51 -16.60
N GLU A 199 13.43 17.38 -16.26
CA GLU A 199 13.38 18.76 -16.76
C GLU A 199 14.60 19.56 -16.33
N LYS A 200 15.00 19.43 -15.06
CA LYS A 200 16.22 20.03 -14.54
C LYS A 200 17.45 19.55 -15.30
N TRP A 201 17.61 18.23 -15.41
CA TRP A 201 18.73 17.65 -16.15
C TRP A 201 18.75 18.09 -17.62
N ASN A 202 17.57 18.12 -18.27
CA ASN A 202 17.44 18.49 -19.67
C ASN A 202 17.82 19.97 -19.93
N SER A 203 17.44 20.87 -19.01
CA SER A 203 17.80 22.29 -19.07
C SER A 203 19.30 22.52 -18.88
N GLU A 204 19.92 21.81 -17.96
CA GLU A 204 21.35 21.93 -17.63
C GLU A 204 22.26 21.32 -18.73
N ASN A 205 21.81 20.25 -19.40
CA ASN A 205 22.65 19.49 -20.35
C ASN A 205 22.36 19.74 -21.82
N ASN A 206 21.35 20.59 -22.15
CA ASN A 206 20.93 20.93 -23.49
C ASN A 206 20.91 19.71 -24.43
N ALA A 207 20.28 18.65 -24.06
CA ALA A 207 20.42 17.22 -24.41
C ALA A 207 20.46 16.83 -25.93
N PRO A 208 21.29 17.46 -26.84
CA PRO A 208 21.35 17.04 -28.20
C PRO A 208 21.93 15.61 -28.35
N GLY A 209 21.24 14.81 -29.15
CA GLY A 209 21.67 13.44 -29.45
C GLY A 209 21.39 12.40 -28.36
N TRP A 210 20.55 12.72 -27.38
CA TRP A 210 20.00 11.73 -26.45
C TRP A 210 18.68 11.18 -27.01
N SER A 211 18.52 9.86 -26.95
CA SER A 211 17.24 9.17 -27.18
C SER A 211 16.46 9.12 -25.87
N ILE A 212 15.28 9.72 -25.85
CA ILE A 212 14.43 9.79 -24.66
C ILE A 212 13.30 8.77 -24.78
N LYS A 213 13.14 7.89 -23.79
CA LYS A 213 12.02 6.95 -23.67
C LYS A 213 11.19 7.30 -22.45
N TYR A 214 9.90 7.57 -22.68
CA TYR A 214 8.91 7.81 -21.63
C TYR A 214 8.17 6.50 -21.33
N TYR A 215 7.97 6.22 -20.03
CA TYR A 215 7.19 5.09 -19.56
C TYR A 215 5.87 5.59 -19.01
N LYS A 216 4.78 5.41 -19.76
CA LYS A 216 3.43 5.81 -19.33
C LYS A 216 2.88 4.89 -18.24
N GLY A 217 3.36 3.67 -18.19
CA GLY A 217 2.98 2.66 -17.20
C GLY A 217 3.89 1.43 -17.32
N LEU A 218 3.71 0.49 -16.41
CA LEU A 218 4.51 -0.75 -16.32
C LEU A 218 4.44 -1.57 -17.60
N GLY A 219 3.29 -1.57 -18.29
CA GLY A 219 3.10 -2.28 -19.56
C GLY A 219 3.96 -1.77 -20.73
N THR A 220 4.58 -0.59 -20.61
CA THR A 220 5.48 -0.06 -21.64
C THR A 220 6.93 -0.53 -21.48
N SER A 221 7.23 -1.23 -20.39
CA SER A 221 8.54 -1.82 -20.13
C SER A 221 8.69 -3.19 -20.79
N THR A 222 9.85 -3.45 -21.36
CA THR A 222 10.20 -4.77 -21.90
C THR A 222 10.51 -5.76 -20.77
N THR A 223 10.48 -7.06 -21.06
CA THR A 223 10.89 -8.12 -20.12
C THR A 223 12.30 -7.90 -19.57
N ASN A 224 13.24 -7.42 -20.40
CA ASN A 224 14.61 -7.14 -19.97
C ASN A 224 14.68 -5.95 -19.01
N GLU A 225 13.91 -4.89 -19.27
CA GLU A 225 13.80 -3.74 -18.38
C GLU A 225 13.16 -4.17 -17.04
N ALA A 226 12.13 -5.01 -17.05
CA ALA A 226 11.57 -5.59 -15.85
C ALA A 226 12.62 -6.31 -15.01
N LYS A 227 13.42 -7.18 -15.63
CA LYS A 227 14.53 -7.87 -14.96
C LYS A 227 15.58 -6.89 -14.39
N GLU A 228 15.86 -5.81 -15.10
CA GLU A 228 16.77 -4.77 -14.64
C GLU A 228 16.23 -4.08 -13.38
N TYR A 229 14.93 -3.74 -13.34
CA TYR A 229 14.31 -3.12 -12.17
C TYR A 229 14.38 -4.03 -10.92
N PHE A 230 14.25 -5.33 -11.09
CA PHE A 230 14.39 -6.28 -10.00
C PHE A 230 15.85 -6.53 -9.57
N ARG A 231 16.85 -6.34 -10.46
CA ARG A 231 18.27 -6.35 -10.06
C ARG A 231 18.66 -5.15 -9.22
N LYS A 232 18.12 -3.98 -9.58
CA LYS A 232 18.39 -2.69 -8.93
C LYS A 232 17.15 -2.22 -8.18
N LEU A 233 16.58 -3.12 -7.37
CA LEU A 233 15.29 -2.91 -6.73
C LEU A 233 15.29 -1.61 -5.90
N LYS A 234 14.61 -0.59 -6.40
CA LYS A 234 14.38 0.66 -5.68
C LYS A 234 13.04 0.58 -4.97
N ILE A 235 13.06 0.63 -3.64
CA ILE A 235 11.88 0.54 -2.79
C ILE A 235 11.80 1.75 -1.86
N ILE A 236 10.55 2.18 -1.58
CA ILE A 236 10.23 3.15 -0.55
C ILE A 236 9.30 2.46 0.45
N ASN A 237 9.66 2.49 1.72
CA ASN A 237 8.81 1.99 2.80
C ASN A 237 7.87 3.12 3.25
N TYR A 238 6.61 2.76 3.50
CA TYR A 238 5.63 3.67 4.09
C TYR A 238 5.52 3.40 5.57
N ILE A 239 5.61 4.47 6.36
CA ILE A 239 5.41 4.45 7.80
C ILE A 239 4.26 5.37 8.17
N ARG A 240 3.68 5.09 9.31
CA ARG A 240 2.70 5.99 9.92
C ARG A 240 3.42 7.24 10.43
N PRO A 241 2.87 8.45 10.21
CA PRO A 241 3.41 9.65 10.82
C PRO A 241 3.35 9.53 12.34
N GLU A 242 4.38 10.02 13.02
CA GLU A 242 4.37 10.15 14.47
C GLU A 242 3.15 10.99 14.88
N GLN A 243 2.34 10.44 15.79
CA GLN A 243 1.25 11.19 16.37
C GLN A 243 1.88 12.20 17.34
N GLU A 244 1.84 13.48 17.02
CA GLU A 244 2.03 14.51 18.03
C GLU A 244 0.89 14.34 19.05
N VAL A 245 1.22 13.79 20.22
CA VAL A 245 0.32 13.71 21.37
C VAL A 245 0.17 15.12 21.91
N GLU A 246 -0.78 15.88 21.37
CA GLU A 246 -1.29 17.02 22.12
C GLU A 246 -2.19 16.45 23.23
N GLU A 247 -1.65 16.39 24.45
CA GLU A 247 -2.45 16.26 25.67
C GLU A 247 -3.42 17.44 25.77
N THR A 248 -4.62 17.27 25.26
CA THR A 248 -5.75 18.14 25.64
C THR A 248 -7.08 17.43 25.39
N ASP A 249 -7.78 17.23 26.51
CA ASP A 249 -9.23 17.12 26.74
C ASP A 249 -10.19 16.80 25.57
N THR A 250 -10.80 15.63 25.71
CA THR A 250 -12.20 15.23 25.45
C THR A 250 -13.11 16.12 24.59
N LYS A 251 -12.66 16.52 23.41
CA LYS A 251 -13.48 16.84 22.23
C LYS A 251 -12.49 17.10 21.10
N LEU A 252 -12.27 16.09 20.26
CA LEU A 252 -11.38 16.22 19.09
C LEU A 252 -11.87 17.37 18.19
N PRO A 253 -11.17 18.51 18.16
CA PRO A 253 -11.54 19.61 17.28
C PRO A 253 -11.22 19.22 15.82
N VAL A 254 -12.02 19.70 14.89
CA VAL A 254 -11.91 19.55 13.43
C VAL A 254 -10.47 19.73 12.89
N LYS A 255 -9.63 20.51 13.59
CA LYS A 255 -8.22 20.75 13.24
C LYS A 255 -7.31 19.53 13.31
N THR A 256 -7.63 18.52 14.13
CA THR A 256 -6.79 17.31 14.27
C THR A 256 -6.92 16.38 13.05
N HIS A 257 -8.09 16.38 12.38
CA HIS A 257 -8.33 15.59 11.16
C HIS A 257 -7.55 16.13 9.95
N LEU A 258 -7.26 17.42 9.91
CA LEU A 258 -6.46 18.06 8.85
C LEU A 258 -4.98 17.68 8.91
N LYS A 259 -4.46 17.29 10.08
CA LYS A 259 -3.07 16.81 10.25
C LYS A 259 -2.88 15.38 9.70
N ASN A 260 -3.92 14.55 9.69
CA ASN A 260 -3.86 13.18 9.15
C ASN A 260 -4.42 13.14 7.73
N LYS A 261 -3.55 13.27 6.74
CA LYS A 261 -3.94 13.37 5.32
C LYS A 261 -4.63 12.12 4.79
N ILE A 262 -4.36 10.92 5.32
CA ILE A 262 -5.07 9.72 4.88
C ILE A 262 -6.54 9.75 5.31
N VAL A 263 -6.84 10.31 6.48
CA VAL A 263 -8.22 10.52 6.91
C VAL A 263 -8.90 11.56 6.01
N LEU A 264 -8.23 12.70 5.76
CA LEU A 264 -8.73 13.74 4.87
C LEU A 264 -8.99 13.19 3.46
N ALA A 265 -8.07 12.37 2.92
CA ALA A 265 -8.19 11.81 1.56
C ALA A 265 -9.36 10.83 1.43
N PHE A 266 -9.64 10.00 2.44
CA PHE A 266 -10.52 8.84 2.27
C PHE A 266 -11.81 8.89 3.10
N LYS A 267 -11.96 9.77 4.10
CA LYS A 267 -13.19 9.88 4.88
C LYS A 267 -14.28 10.61 4.10
N LYS A 268 -15.46 10.02 4.03
CA LYS A 268 -16.59 10.52 3.23
C LYS A 268 -17.06 11.90 3.69
N ASP A 269 -17.21 12.08 5.00
CA ASP A 269 -17.73 13.34 5.58
C ASP A 269 -16.78 14.53 5.41
N LEU A 270 -15.50 14.30 5.04
CA LEU A 270 -14.50 15.34 4.80
C LEU A 270 -14.40 15.75 3.31
N ALA A 271 -15.44 15.54 2.52
CA ALA A 271 -15.40 15.83 1.09
C ALA A 271 -15.15 17.32 0.78
N ASP A 272 -15.75 18.23 1.56
CA ASP A 272 -15.58 19.68 1.35
C ASP A 272 -14.21 20.18 1.85
N ASP A 273 -13.71 19.66 2.97
CA ASP A 273 -12.37 19.94 3.45
C ASP A 273 -11.31 19.45 2.43
N ARG A 274 -11.54 18.29 1.82
CA ARG A 274 -10.69 17.75 0.76
C ARG A 274 -10.68 18.62 -0.48
N LYS A 275 -11.84 19.16 -0.91
CA LYS A 275 -11.92 20.10 -2.03
C LYS A 275 -11.09 21.35 -1.75
N LYS A 276 -11.21 21.91 -0.53
CA LYS A 276 -10.43 23.06 -0.11
C LYS A 276 -8.95 22.75 -0.11
N TRP A 277 -8.53 21.61 0.47
CA TRP A 277 -7.13 21.17 0.47
C TRP A 277 -6.58 21.02 -0.95
N LEU A 278 -7.37 20.47 -1.90
CA LEU A 278 -6.95 20.32 -3.30
C LEU A 278 -6.88 21.66 -4.04
N SER A 279 -7.69 22.67 -3.67
CA SER A 279 -7.61 24.00 -4.26
C SER A 279 -6.34 24.75 -3.85
N ASP A 280 -5.89 24.50 -2.63
CA ASP A 280 -4.71 25.14 -2.04
C ASP A 280 -3.41 24.32 -2.25
N TYR A 281 -3.53 23.19 -3.00
CA TYR A 281 -2.44 22.25 -3.20
C TYR A 281 -1.33 22.83 -4.07
N ASP A 282 -0.11 22.83 -3.52
CA ASP A 282 1.10 23.21 -4.25
C ASP A 282 1.58 22.06 -5.16
N ARG A 283 1.29 22.17 -6.44
CA ARG A 283 1.65 21.17 -7.46
C ARG A 283 3.17 21.00 -7.67
N SER A 284 3.99 21.87 -7.10
CA SER A 284 5.45 21.74 -7.15
C SER A 284 5.99 20.72 -6.13
N LYS A 285 5.19 20.39 -5.11
CA LYS A 285 5.55 19.41 -4.09
C LYS A 285 5.37 18.01 -4.63
N ILE A 286 6.46 17.28 -4.74
CA ILE A 286 6.50 15.87 -5.13
C ILE A 286 7.15 15.08 -3.99
N ALA A 287 6.67 13.85 -3.78
CA ALA A 287 7.27 12.94 -2.84
C ALA A 287 8.77 12.71 -3.15
N ASP A 288 9.61 12.84 -2.15
CA ASP A 288 11.06 12.68 -2.31
C ASP A 288 11.44 11.19 -2.44
N TYR A 289 11.52 10.72 -3.67
CA TYR A 289 11.91 9.34 -3.97
C TYR A 289 13.41 9.06 -3.79
N SER A 290 14.22 10.00 -3.30
CA SER A 290 15.59 9.74 -2.85
C SER A 290 15.63 9.10 -1.46
N LYS A 291 14.60 9.32 -0.64
CA LYS A 291 14.43 8.71 0.66
C LYS A 291 14.18 7.21 0.56
N LYS A 292 14.61 6.45 1.57
CA LYS A 292 14.28 5.01 1.70
C LYS A 292 12.93 4.78 2.39
N GLN A 293 12.41 5.82 3.06
CA GLN A 293 11.23 5.78 3.90
C GLN A 293 10.49 7.10 3.78
N LEU A 294 9.17 7.02 3.63
CA LEU A 294 8.25 8.17 3.62
C LEU A 294 7.17 7.92 4.66
N ASP A 295 6.81 8.95 5.43
CA ASP A 295 5.54 8.89 6.08
C ASP A 295 4.41 9.04 5.04
N TYR A 296 3.26 8.42 5.28
CA TYR A 296 2.21 8.45 4.27
C TYR A 296 1.53 9.82 4.13
N ASN A 297 1.72 10.77 5.05
CA ASN A 297 1.31 12.16 4.86
C ASN A 297 2.21 12.90 3.86
N GLU A 298 3.50 12.52 3.74
CA GLU A 298 4.37 13.05 2.68
C GLU A 298 4.00 12.45 1.32
N PHE A 299 3.49 11.21 1.31
CA PHE A 299 3.09 10.52 0.09
C PHE A 299 1.73 11.01 -0.44
N ILE A 300 0.73 11.25 0.43
CA ILE A 300 -0.61 11.74 0.10
C ILE A 300 -0.60 13.27 -0.05
#